data_032dd45e28e5305d8a34648c220e4d68
#
_entry.id   032dd45e28e5305d8a34648c220e4d68
#
_cell.length_a   1.000
_cell.length_b   1.000
_cell.length_c   1.000
_cell.angle_alpha   90.00
_cell.angle_beta   90.00
_cell.angle_gamma   90.00
#
_symmetry.space_group_name_H-M   'P 1'
#
loop_
_entity.id
_entity.type
_entity.pdbx_description
1 polymer ?
#
loop_
_entity_poly.entity_id
_entity_poly.type
_entity_poly.pdbx_seq_one_letter_code
_entity_poly.pdbx_strand_id
1 'polypeptide(L)'
;LPHARRPALRLGLANLHRPGAPTPLMLVSLGVGLTVLSAIALMEGNLRRQLANEMPAAAPNFYFIDIQSDQINAFEALARAQPGVTEIRSVPNLRARIVAVNGVPAEQVNATPETAWALRGDRGLTYAARPPEGAKLVAGEWWVPDYAGPPLVSFDAQLAKGWGIGVGDSITVNVLGRDITLKIASLREIAWRGLGINY
;
A
#
# COMPACT_ATOMS: atom_id res chain seq x y z
N LEU A 1 38.50 -41.09 6.15
CA LEU A 1 38.92 -39.72 5.90
C LEU A 1 39.19 -39.52 4.41
N PRO A 2 38.64 -38.50 3.74
CA PRO A 2 38.91 -38.28 2.33
C PRO A 2 40.41 -38.06 2.09
N HIS A 3 40.92 -38.67 1.01
CA HIS A 3 42.34 -38.63 0.64
C HIS A 3 42.69 -37.24 0.11
N ALA A 4 42.94 -36.29 1.00
CA ALA A 4 43.46 -34.99 0.63
C ALA A 4 44.90 -35.12 0.15
N ARG A 5 45.15 -34.83 -1.13
CA ARG A 5 46.49 -34.92 -1.78
C ARG A 5 47.52 -33.91 -1.24
N ARG A 6 47.12 -32.97 -0.40
CA ARG A 6 48.03 -31.93 0.20
C ARG A 6 48.28 -32.26 1.68
N PRO A 7 49.53 -32.45 2.13
CA PRO A 7 49.83 -32.76 3.53
C PRO A 7 49.30 -31.76 4.55
N ALA A 8 49.28 -30.46 4.22
CA ALA A 8 48.78 -29.41 5.08
C ALA A 8 47.24 -29.53 5.32
N LEU A 9 46.46 -29.91 4.32
CA LEU A 9 45.00 -30.15 4.45
C LEU A 9 44.72 -31.35 5.33
N ARG A 10 45.54 -32.42 5.22
CA ARG A 10 45.38 -33.63 6.02
C ARG A 10 45.68 -33.39 7.50
N LEU A 11 46.72 -32.60 7.79
CA LEU A 11 47.05 -32.18 9.16
C LEU A 11 45.98 -31.22 9.73
N GLY A 12 45.48 -30.27 8.95
CA GLY A 12 44.39 -29.39 9.35
C GLY A 12 43.12 -30.16 9.71
N LEU A 13 42.67 -31.12 8.84
CA LEU A 13 41.51 -31.94 9.11
C LEU A 13 41.69 -32.87 10.32
N ALA A 14 42.92 -33.43 10.53
CA ALA A 14 43.21 -34.25 11.70
C ALA A 14 43.13 -33.45 13.00
N ASN A 15 43.60 -32.17 13.01
CA ASN A 15 43.50 -31.29 14.16
C ASN A 15 42.05 -30.88 14.52
N LEU A 16 41.16 -30.80 13.54
CA LEU A 16 39.73 -30.51 13.78
C LEU A 16 39.03 -31.59 14.58
N HIS A 17 39.47 -32.86 14.46
CA HIS A 17 38.89 -34.04 15.12
C HIS A 17 39.67 -34.50 16.36
N ARG A 18 40.64 -33.75 16.80
CA ARG A 18 41.45 -34.08 18.00
C ARG A 18 40.58 -34.06 19.27
N PRO A 19 40.60 -35.09 20.11
CA PRO A 19 39.92 -35.07 21.40
C PRO A 19 40.36 -33.84 22.24
N GLY A 20 39.41 -33.06 22.73
CA GLY A 20 39.69 -31.83 23.49
C GLY A 20 39.89 -30.57 22.63
N ALA A 21 39.79 -30.64 21.30
CA ALA A 21 39.84 -29.47 20.44
C ALA A 21 38.61 -28.58 20.65
N PRO A 22 38.72 -27.24 20.70
CA PRO A 22 37.58 -26.31 20.83
C PRO A 22 36.76 -26.17 19.53
N THR A 23 36.95 -27.06 18.58
CA THR A 23 36.32 -27.06 17.25
C THR A 23 34.78 -26.93 17.27
N PRO A 24 34.04 -27.67 18.14
CA PRO A 24 32.58 -27.51 18.19
C PRO A 24 32.14 -26.11 18.59
N LEU A 25 32.85 -25.54 19.59
CA LEU A 25 32.55 -24.17 20.06
C LEU A 25 32.85 -23.12 18.97
N MET A 26 33.97 -23.27 18.26
CA MET A 26 34.32 -22.39 17.14
C MET A 26 33.34 -22.50 15.99
N LEU A 27 32.88 -23.72 15.65
CA LEU A 27 31.87 -23.90 14.59
C LEU A 27 30.52 -23.31 14.96
N VAL A 28 30.08 -23.46 16.21
CA VAL A 28 28.83 -22.85 16.68
C VAL A 28 28.96 -21.33 16.65
N SER A 29 30.04 -20.76 17.18
CA SER A 29 30.26 -19.31 17.18
C SER A 29 30.31 -18.72 15.77
N LEU A 30 31.04 -19.39 14.85
CA LEU A 30 31.11 -18.98 13.45
C LEU A 30 29.74 -19.12 12.76
N GLY A 31 29.03 -20.21 13.03
CA GLY A 31 27.69 -20.47 12.49
C GLY A 31 26.68 -19.40 12.94
N VAL A 32 26.66 -19.07 14.23
CA VAL A 32 25.81 -18.01 14.77
C VAL A 32 26.16 -16.66 14.14
N GLY A 33 27.45 -16.31 14.08
CA GLY A 33 27.90 -15.07 13.47
C GLY A 33 27.48 -14.95 11.99
N LEU A 34 27.67 -16.01 11.22
CA LEU A 34 27.28 -16.04 9.81
C LEU A 34 25.77 -15.97 9.63
N THR A 35 25.00 -16.63 10.50
CA THR A 35 23.52 -16.58 10.48
C THR A 35 23.01 -15.17 10.74
N VAL A 36 23.57 -14.48 11.74
CA VAL A 36 23.20 -13.09 12.05
C VAL A 36 23.53 -12.16 10.89
N LEU A 37 24.75 -12.26 10.33
CA LEU A 37 25.14 -11.46 9.16
C LEU A 37 24.25 -11.72 7.95
N SER A 38 23.90 -12.97 7.70
CA SER A 38 22.98 -13.33 6.59
C SER A 38 21.59 -12.78 6.82
N ALA A 39 21.08 -12.85 8.05
CA ALA A 39 19.78 -12.27 8.41
C ALA A 39 19.75 -10.76 8.21
N ILE A 40 20.79 -10.05 8.64
CA ILE A 40 20.92 -8.60 8.46
C ILE A 40 20.96 -8.25 6.96
N ALA A 41 21.77 -8.97 6.16
CA ALA A 41 21.89 -8.73 4.72
C ALA A 41 20.54 -8.98 3.99
N LEU A 42 19.78 -10.01 4.39
CA LEU A 42 18.46 -10.29 3.83
C LEU A 42 17.44 -9.21 4.22
N MET A 43 17.46 -8.74 5.48
CA MET A 43 16.61 -7.65 5.93
C MET A 43 16.91 -6.36 5.17
N GLU A 44 18.19 -5.99 5.04
CA GLU A 44 18.61 -4.81 4.28
C GLU A 44 18.17 -4.91 2.81
N GLY A 45 18.37 -6.05 2.17
CA GLY A 45 17.97 -6.28 0.79
C GLY A 45 16.44 -6.20 0.60
N ASN A 46 15.65 -6.70 1.54
CA ASN A 46 14.21 -6.60 1.51
C ASN A 46 13.72 -5.16 1.73
N LEU A 47 14.30 -4.46 2.72
CA LEU A 47 13.96 -3.08 3.01
C LEU A 47 14.27 -2.15 1.81
N ARG A 48 15.44 -2.31 1.20
CA ARG A 48 15.81 -1.56 -0.01
C ARG A 48 14.84 -1.81 -1.16
N ARG A 49 14.41 -3.06 -1.37
CA ARG A 49 13.42 -3.40 -2.41
C ARG A 49 12.04 -2.81 -2.10
N GLN A 50 11.59 -2.85 -0.85
CA GLN A 50 10.33 -2.23 -0.45
C GLN A 50 10.37 -0.72 -0.68
N LEU A 51 11.42 -0.04 -0.24
CA LEU A 51 11.57 1.40 -0.47
C LEU A 51 11.61 1.75 -1.96
N ALA A 52 12.35 0.99 -2.77
CA ALA A 52 12.44 1.22 -4.21
C ALA A 52 11.10 0.99 -4.93
N ASN A 53 10.28 0.04 -4.47
CA ASN A 53 8.98 -0.26 -5.07
C ASN A 53 7.87 0.66 -4.58
N GLU A 54 7.98 1.22 -3.37
CA GLU A 54 6.98 2.09 -2.77
C GLU A 54 7.22 3.58 -3.08
N MET A 55 8.42 3.95 -3.49
CA MET A 55 8.72 5.32 -3.93
C MET A 55 8.32 5.46 -5.41
N PRO A 56 7.29 6.27 -5.74
CA PRO A 56 7.00 6.60 -7.13
C PRO A 56 8.23 7.22 -7.76
N ALA A 57 8.50 6.92 -9.03
CA ALA A 57 9.62 7.49 -9.78
C ALA A 57 9.60 9.04 -9.80
N ALA A 58 8.44 9.63 -9.53
CA ALA A 58 8.21 11.07 -9.36
C ALA A 58 7.35 11.31 -8.11
N ALA A 59 7.93 11.17 -6.91
CA ALA A 59 7.24 11.61 -5.68
C ALA A 59 7.15 13.14 -5.70
N PRO A 60 5.96 13.73 -5.40
CA PRO A 60 5.83 15.17 -5.29
C PRO A 60 6.73 15.72 -4.18
N ASN A 61 7.42 16.83 -4.43
CA ASN A 61 8.25 17.50 -3.43
C ASN A 61 7.40 18.27 -2.43
N PHE A 62 6.19 18.71 -2.83
CA PHE A 62 5.29 19.50 -2.02
C PHE A 62 3.86 19.00 -2.16
N TYR A 63 3.13 19.05 -1.06
CA TYR A 63 1.70 18.79 -0.98
C TYR A 63 1.01 20.04 -0.44
N PHE A 64 -0.04 20.46 -1.12
CA PHE A 64 -0.91 21.53 -0.70
C PHE A 64 -2.30 20.95 -0.45
N ILE A 65 -2.90 21.30 0.65
CA ILE A 65 -4.24 20.84 1.05
C ILE A 65 -5.14 22.03 1.33
N ASP A 66 -6.44 21.80 1.39
CA ASP A 66 -7.48 22.79 1.72
C ASP A 66 -7.57 23.96 0.72
N ILE A 67 -7.16 23.76 -0.55
CA ILE A 67 -7.40 24.72 -1.61
C ILE A 67 -8.87 24.60 -2.02
N GLN A 68 -9.60 25.70 -1.89
CA GLN A 68 -11.02 25.73 -2.23
C GLN A 68 -11.25 25.65 -3.74
N SER A 69 -12.41 25.15 -4.15
CA SER A 69 -12.74 24.96 -5.56
C SER A 69 -12.71 26.23 -6.42
N ASP A 70 -12.99 27.40 -5.82
CA ASP A 70 -12.91 28.72 -6.46
C ASP A 70 -11.47 29.23 -6.57
N GLN A 71 -10.54 28.73 -5.77
CA GLN A 71 -9.14 29.15 -5.72
C GLN A 71 -8.21 28.27 -6.57
N ILE A 72 -8.63 27.06 -6.95
CA ILE A 72 -7.74 26.06 -7.56
C ILE A 72 -7.11 26.57 -8.86
N ASN A 73 -7.86 27.24 -9.72
CA ASN A 73 -7.33 27.74 -11.00
C ASN A 73 -6.26 28.82 -10.80
N ALA A 74 -6.49 29.76 -9.87
CA ALA A 74 -5.53 30.80 -9.54
C ALA A 74 -4.26 30.21 -8.89
N PHE A 75 -4.43 29.27 -7.99
CA PHE A 75 -3.31 28.56 -7.35
C PHE A 75 -2.46 27.79 -8.38
N GLU A 76 -3.08 26.99 -9.25
CA GLU A 76 -2.35 26.26 -10.28
C GLU A 76 -1.59 27.18 -11.24
N ALA A 77 -2.20 28.31 -11.65
CA ALA A 77 -1.52 29.29 -12.50
C ALA A 77 -0.29 29.87 -11.81
N LEU A 78 -0.42 30.25 -10.52
CA LEU A 78 0.69 30.76 -9.73
C LEU A 78 1.80 29.73 -9.54
N ALA A 79 1.43 28.48 -9.24
CA ALA A 79 2.38 27.41 -9.03
C ALA A 79 3.15 27.07 -10.32
N ARG A 80 2.47 26.99 -11.49
CA ARG A 80 3.11 26.78 -12.80
C ARG A 80 4.07 27.87 -13.21
N ALA A 81 3.85 29.10 -12.71
CA ALA A 81 4.75 30.22 -12.99
C ALA A 81 6.05 30.17 -12.17
N GLN A 82 6.16 29.30 -11.17
CA GLN A 82 7.37 29.19 -10.36
C GLN A 82 8.47 28.41 -11.10
N PRO A 83 9.73 28.88 -11.05
CA PRO A 83 10.83 28.14 -11.64
C PRO A 83 11.05 26.80 -10.94
N GLY A 84 11.26 25.75 -11.71
CA GLY A 84 11.48 24.39 -11.19
C GLY A 84 10.23 23.55 -10.96
N VAL A 85 9.03 24.09 -11.19
CA VAL A 85 7.80 23.30 -11.18
C VAL A 85 7.66 22.59 -12.53
N THR A 86 7.73 21.26 -12.52
CA THR A 86 7.65 20.42 -13.71
C THR A 86 6.27 19.78 -13.88
N GLU A 87 5.60 19.46 -12.79
CA GLU A 87 4.29 18.81 -12.78
C GLU A 87 3.45 19.31 -11.61
N ILE A 88 2.16 19.49 -11.86
CA ILE A 88 1.15 19.76 -10.83
C ILE A 88 0.04 18.73 -11.02
N ARG A 89 -0.27 18.01 -9.94
CA ARG A 89 -1.38 17.07 -9.89
C ARG A 89 -2.39 17.52 -8.85
N SER A 90 -3.60 17.77 -9.31
CA SER A 90 -4.72 18.25 -8.49
C SER A 90 -5.76 17.14 -8.38
N VAL A 91 -6.23 16.86 -7.17
CA VAL A 91 -7.23 15.82 -6.91
C VAL A 91 -8.26 16.36 -5.93
N PRO A 92 -9.58 16.31 -6.27
CA PRO A 92 -10.63 16.67 -5.34
C PRO A 92 -10.57 15.78 -4.10
N ASN A 93 -10.76 16.39 -2.92
CA ASN A 93 -10.79 15.65 -1.65
C ASN A 93 -12.05 16.01 -0.88
N LEU A 94 -12.86 15.02 -0.60
CA LEU A 94 -14.05 15.11 0.23
C LEU A 94 -13.86 14.26 1.48
N ARG A 95 -14.39 14.70 2.60
CA ARG A 95 -14.53 13.85 3.78
C ARG A 95 -15.89 13.18 3.76
N ALA A 96 -15.88 11.86 3.89
CA ALA A 96 -17.07 11.05 3.90
C ALA A 96 -16.99 10.00 5.02
N ARG A 97 -18.11 9.69 5.61
CA ARG A 97 -18.25 8.59 6.57
C ARG A 97 -19.10 7.49 5.95
N ILE A 98 -18.65 6.26 6.03
CA ILE A 98 -19.46 5.11 5.64
C ILE A 98 -20.52 4.89 6.73
N VAL A 99 -21.79 4.98 6.36
CA VAL A 99 -22.92 4.85 7.30
C VAL A 99 -23.70 3.56 7.11
N ALA A 100 -23.66 2.95 5.92
CA ALA A 100 -24.25 1.63 5.69
C ALA A 100 -23.55 0.87 4.57
N VAL A 101 -23.65 -0.45 4.62
CA VAL A 101 -23.19 -1.40 3.58
C VAL A 101 -24.35 -2.33 3.26
N ASN A 102 -24.80 -2.38 2.01
CA ASN A 102 -26.00 -3.12 1.57
C ASN A 102 -27.22 -2.83 2.44
N GLY A 103 -27.40 -1.57 2.88
CA GLY A 103 -28.47 -1.15 3.76
C GLY A 103 -28.29 -1.54 5.25
N VAL A 104 -27.25 -2.28 5.60
CA VAL A 104 -26.93 -2.60 6.99
C VAL A 104 -26.11 -1.44 7.58
N PRO A 105 -26.52 -0.88 8.74
CA PRO A 105 -25.75 0.19 9.42
C PRO A 105 -24.30 -0.22 9.66
N ALA A 106 -23.36 0.72 9.47
CA ALA A 106 -21.91 0.47 9.57
C ALA A 106 -21.49 -0.21 10.90
N GLU A 107 -22.18 0.10 11.99
CA GLU A 107 -21.92 -0.47 13.32
C GLU A 107 -22.30 -1.95 13.42
N GLN A 108 -23.16 -2.44 12.53
CA GLN A 108 -23.66 -3.83 12.49
C GLN A 108 -23.02 -4.66 11.39
N VAL A 109 -22.16 -4.05 10.57
CA VAL A 109 -21.42 -4.77 9.51
C VAL A 109 -20.43 -5.73 10.13
N ASN A 110 -20.49 -7.00 9.73
CA ASN A 110 -19.54 -8.01 10.17
C ASN A 110 -18.21 -7.85 9.41
N ALA A 111 -17.35 -6.99 9.92
CA ALA A 111 -16.03 -6.70 9.34
C ALA A 111 -14.93 -7.48 10.07
N THR A 112 -13.89 -7.92 9.34
CA THR A 112 -12.71 -8.50 9.98
C THR A 112 -11.97 -7.46 10.81
N PRO A 113 -11.21 -7.85 11.87
CA PRO A 113 -10.47 -6.91 12.71
C PRO A 113 -9.56 -5.95 11.92
N GLU A 114 -8.95 -6.45 10.84
CA GLU A 114 -8.03 -5.71 9.98
C GLU A 114 -8.74 -4.63 9.13
N THR A 115 -10.06 -4.76 8.92
CA THR A 115 -10.84 -3.86 8.05
C THR A 115 -11.88 -3.03 8.79
N ALA A 116 -12.18 -3.38 10.04
CA ALA A 116 -13.18 -2.69 10.88
C ALA A 116 -12.85 -1.20 11.12
N TRP A 117 -11.59 -0.82 11.04
CA TRP A 117 -11.15 0.58 11.19
C TRP A 117 -11.77 1.49 10.12
N ALA A 118 -12.04 0.97 8.92
CA ALA A 118 -12.57 1.76 7.81
C ALA A 118 -14.05 2.15 7.99
N LEU A 119 -14.78 1.43 8.83
CA LEU A 119 -16.17 1.76 9.21
C LEU A 119 -16.24 2.82 10.31
N ARG A 120 -15.10 3.21 10.89
CA ARG A 120 -15.04 4.16 12.01
C ARG A 120 -14.44 5.47 11.56
N GLY A 121 -15.16 6.57 11.76
CA GLY A 121 -14.69 7.93 11.44
C GLY A 121 -14.73 8.25 9.94
N ASP A 122 -14.20 9.41 9.61
CA ASP A 122 -14.23 9.96 8.26
C ASP A 122 -13.12 9.38 7.39
N ARG A 123 -13.41 9.24 6.10
CA ARG A 123 -12.51 8.76 5.05
C ARG A 123 -12.35 9.80 3.96
N GLY A 124 -11.21 9.77 3.29
CA GLY A 124 -11.04 10.50 2.05
C GLY A 124 -11.91 9.87 0.97
N LEU A 125 -12.60 10.70 0.23
CA LEU A 125 -13.36 10.36 -0.95
C LEU A 125 -12.99 11.32 -2.05
N THR A 126 -12.79 10.81 -3.26
CA THR A 126 -12.59 11.62 -4.45
C THR A 126 -13.60 11.28 -5.51
N TYR A 127 -13.67 12.09 -6.55
CA TYR A 127 -14.43 11.77 -7.76
C TYR A 127 -13.54 11.95 -8.99
N ALA A 128 -13.69 11.06 -9.96
CA ALA A 128 -12.92 11.08 -11.19
C ALA A 128 -13.70 10.46 -12.34
N ALA A 129 -13.60 11.04 -13.53
CA ALA A 129 -14.18 10.48 -14.76
C ALA A 129 -13.37 9.30 -15.30
N ARG A 130 -12.08 9.23 -14.99
CA ARG A 130 -11.16 8.18 -15.44
C ARG A 130 -10.44 7.56 -14.25
N PRO A 131 -9.99 6.30 -14.35
CA PRO A 131 -9.20 5.69 -13.29
C PRO A 131 -7.92 6.49 -13.04
N PRO A 132 -7.47 6.61 -11.78
CA PRO A 132 -6.17 7.19 -11.47
C PRO A 132 -5.06 6.45 -12.21
N GLU A 133 -4.00 7.15 -12.56
CA GLU A 133 -2.81 6.55 -13.18
C GLU A 133 -2.23 5.46 -12.28
N GLY A 134 -1.96 4.29 -12.84
CA GLY A 134 -1.47 3.14 -12.07
C GLY A 134 -2.54 2.41 -11.25
N ALA A 135 -3.83 2.78 -11.34
CA ALA A 135 -4.89 2.07 -10.67
C ALA A 135 -4.97 0.62 -11.13
N LYS A 136 -4.86 -0.32 -10.21
CA LYS A 136 -4.97 -1.75 -10.48
C LYS A 136 -6.35 -2.25 -10.11
N LEU A 137 -7.21 -2.40 -11.12
CA LEU A 137 -8.52 -3.02 -10.97
C LEU A 137 -8.36 -4.54 -10.82
N VAL A 138 -9.01 -5.13 -9.82
CA VAL A 138 -9.01 -6.57 -9.57
C VAL A 138 -10.34 -7.23 -9.88
N ALA A 139 -11.42 -6.46 -9.93
CA ALA A 139 -12.75 -6.93 -10.33
C ALA A 139 -13.61 -5.78 -10.83
N GLY A 140 -14.58 -6.07 -11.71
CA GLY A 140 -15.46 -5.08 -12.30
C GLY A 140 -14.77 -4.17 -13.30
N GLU A 141 -15.45 -3.09 -13.68
CA GLU A 141 -14.97 -2.15 -14.69
C GLU A 141 -15.13 -0.71 -14.19
N TRP A 142 -14.30 0.18 -14.71
CA TRP A 142 -14.46 1.61 -14.50
C TRP A 142 -15.60 2.13 -15.38
N TRP A 143 -16.28 3.15 -14.92
CA TRP A 143 -17.38 3.78 -15.67
C TRP A 143 -16.86 4.59 -16.87
N VAL A 144 -17.74 4.78 -17.85
CA VAL A 144 -17.44 5.63 -19.00
C VAL A 144 -17.36 7.11 -18.55
N PRO A 145 -16.54 7.96 -19.22
CA PRO A 145 -16.36 9.35 -18.82
C PRO A 145 -17.64 10.18 -18.70
N ASP A 146 -18.62 9.91 -19.56
CA ASP A 146 -19.90 10.63 -19.63
C ASP A 146 -21.03 9.90 -18.89
N TYR A 147 -20.67 9.08 -17.90
CA TYR A 147 -21.65 8.33 -17.12
C TYR A 147 -22.59 9.28 -16.34
N ALA A 148 -23.90 9.17 -16.60
CA ALA A 148 -24.96 9.98 -15.98
C ALA A 148 -25.98 9.14 -15.18
N GLY A 149 -25.63 7.89 -14.87
CA GLY A 149 -26.49 6.98 -14.10
C GLY A 149 -26.40 7.19 -12.58
N PRO A 150 -26.93 6.25 -11.80
CA PRO A 150 -26.81 6.26 -10.34
C PRO A 150 -25.34 6.29 -9.89
N PRO A 151 -25.03 6.91 -8.72
CA PRO A 151 -23.66 7.04 -8.27
C PRO A 151 -22.93 5.71 -8.16
N LEU A 152 -21.71 5.65 -8.70
CA LEU A 152 -20.83 4.48 -8.69
C LEU A 152 -19.61 4.75 -7.82
N VAL A 153 -19.00 3.67 -7.32
CA VAL A 153 -17.74 3.72 -6.59
C VAL A 153 -16.80 2.61 -7.07
N SER A 154 -15.51 2.95 -7.18
CA SER A 154 -14.42 1.98 -7.25
C SER A 154 -13.86 1.82 -5.84
N PHE A 155 -14.02 0.65 -5.25
CA PHE A 155 -13.78 0.41 -3.84
C PHE A 155 -12.50 -0.39 -3.60
N ASP A 156 -11.94 -0.31 -2.39
CA ASP A 156 -10.77 -1.09 -2.01
C ASP A 156 -11.11 -2.59 -1.93
N ALA A 157 -10.33 -3.40 -2.63
CA ALA A 157 -10.56 -4.85 -2.72
C ALA A 157 -10.34 -5.58 -1.38
N GLN A 158 -9.43 -5.08 -0.53
CA GLN A 158 -9.16 -5.69 0.78
C GLN A 158 -10.29 -5.38 1.76
N LEU A 159 -10.79 -4.15 1.76
CA LEU A 159 -11.95 -3.78 2.57
C LEU A 159 -13.19 -4.55 2.12
N ALA A 160 -13.44 -4.63 0.80
CA ALA A 160 -14.55 -5.40 0.25
C ALA A 160 -14.51 -6.86 0.71
N LYS A 161 -13.35 -7.51 0.60
CA LYS A 161 -13.12 -8.88 1.08
C LYS A 161 -13.38 -9.02 2.57
N GLY A 162 -12.90 -8.07 3.37
CA GLY A 162 -13.07 -8.10 4.83
C GLY A 162 -14.50 -7.88 5.30
N TRP A 163 -15.36 -7.29 4.46
CA TRP A 163 -16.79 -7.06 4.73
C TRP A 163 -17.69 -8.05 4.02
N GLY A 164 -17.15 -8.95 3.19
CA GLY A 164 -17.91 -9.94 2.44
C GLY A 164 -18.77 -9.34 1.32
N ILE A 165 -18.33 -8.23 0.73
CA ILE A 165 -19.02 -7.53 -0.36
C ILE A 165 -18.20 -7.52 -1.65
N GLY A 166 -18.85 -7.22 -2.77
CA GLY A 166 -18.24 -7.25 -4.09
C GLY A 166 -18.85 -6.27 -5.08
N VAL A 167 -18.50 -6.45 -6.34
CA VAL A 167 -19.08 -5.67 -7.45
C VAL A 167 -20.59 -5.91 -7.50
N GLY A 168 -21.34 -4.83 -7.60
CA GLY A 168 -22.82 -4.84 -7.60
C GLY A 168 -23.45 -4.54 -6.24
N ASP A 169 -22.73 -4.72 -5.14
CA ASP A 169 -23.16 -4.32 -3.80
C ASP A 169 -23.18 -2.79 -3.65
N SER A 170 -23.73 -2.30 -2.54
CA SER A 170 -23.88 -0.86 -2.30
C SER A 170 -23.23 -0.42 -1.00
N ILE A 171 -22.69 0.80 -1.02
CA ILE A 171 -22.15 1.49 0.14
C ILE A 171 -22.85 2.83 0.25
N THR A 172 -23.36 3.17 1.42
CA THR A 172 -23.91 4.50 1.71
C THR A 172 -22.88 5.31 2.48
N VAL A 173 -22.55 6.48 1.96
CA VAL A 173 -21.61 7.42 2.59
C VAL A 173 -22.33 8.70 2.95
N ASN A 174 -22.01 9.27 4.11
CA ASN A 174 -22.43 10.59 4.51
C ASN A 174 -21.35 11.61 4.11
N VAL A 175 -21.72 12.55 3.27
CA VAL A 175 -20.86 13.66 2.81
C VAL A 175 -21.54 14.97 3.20
N LEU A 176 -20.92 15.73 4.09
CA LEU A 176 -21.44 17.03 4.54
C LEU A 176 -22.91 16.96 5.01
N GLY A 177 -23.29 15.90 5.73
CA GLY A 177 -24.63 15.70 6.25
C GLY A 177 -25.64 15.10 5.26
N ARG A 178 -25.22 14.72 4.04
CA ARG A 178 -26.07 14.09 3.03
C ARG A 178 -25.64 12.65 2.82
N ASP A 179 -26.58 11.72 2.90
CA ASP A 179 -26.34 10.31 2.60
C ASP A 179 -26.45 10.06 1.10
N ILE A 180 -25.42 9.46 0.56
CA ILE A 180 -25.30 9.10 -0.86
C ILE A 180 -25.04 7.61 -0.96
N THR A 181 -25.95 6.88 -1.59
CA THR A 181 -25.76 5.45 -1.86
C THR A 181 -25.03 5.26 -3.18
N LEU A 182 -23.92 4.55 -3.12
CA LEU A 182 -23.00 4.28 -4.23
C LEU A 182 -23.04 2.79 -4.54
N LYS A 183 -23.18 2.42 -5.80
CA LYS A 183 -23.04 1.03 -6.24
C LYS A 183 -21.58 0.72 -6.55
N ILE A 184 -21.07 -0.39 -6.07
CA ILE A 184 -19.68 -0.83 -6.36
C ILE A 184 -19.64 -1.28 -7.83
N ALA A 185 -18.98 -0.48 -8.67
CA ALA A 185 -18.74 -0.79 -10.08
C ALA A 185 -17.47 -1.59 -10.27
N SER A 186 -16.46 -1.33 -9.45
CA SER A 186 -15.17 -2.04 -9.51
C SER A 186 -14.49 -2.12 -8.15
N LEU A 187 -13.60 -3.10 -8.03
CA LEU A 187 -12.68 -3.25 -6.92
C LEU A 187 -11.26 -3.00 -7.39
N ARG A 188 -10.48 -2.27 -6.59
CA ARG A 188 -9.08 -1.94 -6.90
C ARG A 188 -8.16 -2.18 -5.72
N GLU A 189 -6.88 -2.42 -6.01
CA GLU A 189 -5.84 -2.40 -4.99
C GLU A 189 -5.46 -0.95 -4.68
N ILE A 190 -5.51 -0.58 -3.41
CA ILE A 190 -5.08 0.75 -2.93
C ILE A 190 -3.83 0.57 -2.08
N ALA A 191 -2.74 1.22 -2.47
CA ALA A 191 -1.50 1.24 -1.71
C ALA A 191 -1.57 2.28 -0.58
N TRP A 192 -2.24 1.96 0.53
CA TRP A 192 -2.43 2.86 1.68
C TRP A 192 -1.14 3.38 2.30
N ARG A 193 0.00 2.72 2.05
CA ARG A 193 1.31 3.09 2.59
C ARG A 193 2.18 3.84 1.60
N GLY A 194 1.71 4.05 0.37
CA GLY A 194 2.44 4.78 -0.65
C GLY A 194 2.40 6.30 -0.40
N LEU A 195 3.38 7.02 -0.96
CA LEU A 195 3.42 8.50 -0.95
C LEU A 195 2.49 9.12 -2.00
N GLY A 196 1.65 8.33 -2.66
CA GLY A 196 0.65 8.79 -3.62
C GLY A 196 -0.62 9.29 -2.95
N ILE A 197 -1.42 10.04 -3.70
CA ILE A 197 -2.77 10.42 -3.29
C ILE A 197 -3.67 9.19 -3.46
N ASN A 198 -4.13 8.63 -2.35
CA ASN A 198 -4.95 7.42 -2.29
C ASN A 198 -6.32 7.77 -1.68
N TYR A 199 -7.37 7.66 -2.49
CA TYR A 199 -8.77 7.85 -2.08
C TYR A 199 -9.64 6.72 -2.60
#